data_33b76f33c90f2fdc8a4924e47249f1a1
#
_entry.id   33b76f33c90f2fdc8a4924e47249f1a1
#
_cell.length_a   1.000
_cell.length_b   1.000
_cell.length_c   1.000
_cell.angle_alpha   90.00
_cell.angle_beta   90.00
_cell.angle_gamma   90.00
#
_symmetry.space_group_name_H-M   'P 1'
#
loop_
_entity.id
_entity.type
_entity.pdbx_description
1 polymer ?
#
loop_
_entity_poly.entity_id
_entity_poly.type
_entity_poly.pdbx_seq_one_letter_code
_entity_poly.pdbx_strand_id
1 'polypeptide(L)'
;MQHEDAGASELLEQTLALLREPGTDELAGQDRVQHLLDVALTCNFLGQIRLRQGDHEGAAQLFSDGLSQARSAPDRLTILVSLYDLALSSQAQGDLTSAAQHLQEGLSLSAEAGDEPSAAYYLEALAAVARLQDHPERVVHLLAAAGALLQARGSGWLHAYVPRASPDDVVATLRSRMGDAAFDQAWAWGGSLGGRHAVQYALREARPDLTRPEGLPEARGTGAS
;
A
#
# COMPACT_ATOMS: atom_id res chain seq x y z
N MET A 1 23.36 9.47 -6.37
CA MET A 1 22.39 8.68 -5.58
C MET A 1 22.89 8.40 -4.16
N GLN A 2 23.93 7.57 -3.89
CA GLN A 2 24.36 7.31 -2.49
C GLN A 2 24.85 8.56 -1.72
N HIS A 3 25.51 9.52 -2.34
CA HIS A 3 25.93 10.78 -1.70
C HIS A 3 24.75 11.73 -1.45
N GLU A 4 23.76 11.74 -2.31
CA GLU A 4 22.54 12.54 -2.16
C GLU A 4 21.68 11.99 -1.02
N ASP A 5 21.53 10.66 -0.92
CA ASP A 5 20.82 10.01 0.18
C ASP A 5 21.51 10.25 1.55
N ALA A 6 22.85 10.31 1.60
CA ALA A 6 23.56 10.60 2.83
C ALA A 6 23.31 12.02 3.36
N GLY A 7 23.39 13.03 2.47
CA GLY A 7 23.12 14.43 2.85
C GLY A 7 21.65 14.64 3.24
N ALA A 8 20.72 13.99 2.52
CA ALA A 8 19.29 14.05 2.85
C ALA A 8 18.99 13.37 4.20
N SER A 9 19.63 12.23 4.48
CA SER A 9 19.49 11.54 5.77
C SER A 9 19.93 12.43 6.94
N GLU A 10 21.10 13.06 6.84
CA GLU A 10 21.62 13.96 7.87
C GLU A 10 20.69 15.14 8.15
N LEU A 11 20.19 15.80 7.09
CA LEU A 11 19.25 16.91 7.24
C LEU A 11 17.93 16.48 7.88
N LEU A 12 17.39 15.34 7.49
CA LEU A 12 16.15 14.80 8.07
C LEU A 12 16.33 14.36 9.52
N GLU A 13 17.49 13.78 9.89
CA GLU A 13 17.82 13.45 11.27
C GLU A 13 17.91 14.70 12.15
N GLN A 14 18.58 15.76 11.65
CA GLN A 14 18.63 17.06 12.34
C GLN A 14 17.24 17.67 12.48
N THR A 15 16.43 17.62 11.41
CA THR A 15 15.04 18.12 11.44
C THR A 15 14.21 17.36 12.47
N LEU A 16 14.31 16.05 12.49
CA LEU A 16 13.58 15.21 13.44
C LEU A 16 14.01 15.46 14.89
N ALA A 17 15.30 15.71 15.11
CA ALA A 17 15.83 16.06 16.43
C ALA A 17 15.24 17.40 16.92
N LEU A 18 15.22 18.43 16.05
CA LEU A 18 14.62 19.73 16.36
C LEU A 18 13.12 19.64 16.65
N LEU A 19 12.39 18.86 15.84
CA LEU A 19 10.96 18.63 16.05
C LEU A 19 10.63 17.87 17.35
N ARG A 20 11.60 17.13 17.92
CA ARG A 20 11.43 16.40 19.18
C ARG A 20 12.03 17.13 20.40
N GLU A 21 12.42 18.40 20.27
CA GLU A 21 12.92 19.20 21.40
C GLU A 21 11.85 19.41 22.48
N PRO A 22 12.27 19.52 23.75
CA PRO A 22 11.35 19.81 24.86
C PRO A 22 10.61 21.15 24.64
N GLY A 23 9.31 21.16 24.91
CA GLY A 23 8.44 22.34 24.72
C GLY A 23 7.49 22.24 23.54
N THR A 24 7.71 21.32 22.61
CA THR A 24 6.76 21.05 21.51
C THR A 24 5.44 20.44 22.01
N ASP A 25 5.44 19.84 23.19
CA ASP A 25 4.23 19.32 23.86
C ASP A 25 3.26 20.43 24.33
N GLU A 26 3.73 21.67 24.44
CA GLU A 26 2.93 22.85 24.81
C GLU A 26 2.15 23.41 23.63
N LEU A 27 2.41 22.95 22.41
CA LEU A 27 1.67 23.36 21.22
C LEU A 27 0.20 22.94 21.31
N ALA A 28 -0.69 23.80 20.85
CA ALA A 28 -2.12 23.59 20.89
C ALA A 28 -2.78 23.90 19.54
N GLY A 29 -3.97 23.37 19.33
CA GLY A 29 -4.78 23.69 18.16
C GLY A 29 -4.08 23.31 16.84
N GLN A 30 -4.09 24.24 15.89
CA GLN A 30 -3.55 24.02 14.55
C GLN A 30 -2.02 23.85 14.55
N ASP A 31 -1.29 24.53 15.43
CA ASP A 31 0.17 24.41 15.52
C ASP A 31 0.58 23.00 15.97
N ARG A 32 -0.17 22.43 16.89
CA ARG A 32 0.04 21.02 17.30
C ARG A 32 -0.21 20.05 16.13
N VAL A 33 -1.30 20.22 15.40
CA VAL A 33 -1.62 19.36 14.23
C VAL A 33 -0.50 19.46 13.20
N GLN A 34 -0.07 20.68 12.85
CA GLN A 34 1.02 20.87 11.89
C GLN A 34 2.32 20.23 12.36
N HIS A 35 2.69 20.42 13.61
CA HIS A 35 3.87 19.81 14.20
C HIS A 35 3.84 18.27 14.12
N LEU A 36 2.71 17.63 14.45
CA LEU A 36 2.56 16.17 14.34
C LEU A 36 2.73 15.69 12.90
N LEU A 37 2.21 16.44 11.92
CA LEU A 37 2.38 16.13 10.50
C LEU A 37 3.83 16.28 10.05
N ASP A 38 4.52 17.33 10.49
CA ASP A 38 5.93 17.54 10.16
C ASP A 38 6.81 16.41 10.70
N VAL A 39 6.54 15.95 11.93
CA VAL A 39 7.21 14.78 12.51
C VAL A 39 6.90 13.52 11.68
N ALA A 40 5.63 13.28 11.34
CA ALA A 40 5.21 12.10 10.59
C ALA A 40 5.85 12.05 9.20
N LEU A 41 5.83 13.16 8.46
CA LEU A 41 6.44 13.24 7.14
C LEU A 41 7.96 13.08 7.19
N THR A 42 8.62 13.70 8.17
CA THR A 42 10.07 13.57 8.36
C THR A 42 10.44 12.11 8.66
N CYS A 43 9.68 11.43 9.51
CA CYS A 43 9.85 9.99 9.78
C CYS A 43 9.68 9.16 8.51
N ASN A 44 8.65 9.41 7.70
CA ASN A 44 8.41 8.67 6.47
C ASN A 44 9.56 8.85 5.46
N PHE A 45 10.01 10.09 5.20
CA PHE A 45 11.11 10.33 4.27
C PHE A 45 12.43 9.70 4.75
N LEU A 46 12.75 9.82 6.04
CA LEU A 46 13.94 9.20 6.60
C LEU A 46 13.84 7.67 6.55
N GLY A 47 12.66 7.11 6.85
CA GLY A 47 12.39 5.68 6.75
C GLY A 47 12.59 5.14 5.33
N GLN A 48 12.14 5.87 4.30
CA GLN A 48 12.38 5.51 2.91
C GLN A 48 13.86 5.51 2.53
N ILE A 49 14.67 6.44 3.07
CA ILE A 49 16.11 6.43 2.86
C ILE A 49 16.72 5.20 3.55
N ARG A 50 16.35 4.91 4.79
CA ARG A 50 16.82 3.72 5.54
C ARG A 50 16.46 2.43 4.81
N LEU A 51 15.26 2.33 4.28
CA LEU A 51 14.81 1.16 3.50
C LEU A 51 15.69 0.94 2.27
N ARG A 52 16.01 2.01 1.52
CA ARG A 52 16.92 1.92 0.35
C ARG A 52 18.35 1.55 0.74
N GLN A 53 18.78 1.90 1.94
CA GLN A 53 20.09 1.54 2.50
C GLN A 53 20.14 0.10 3.04
N GLY A 54 19.00 -0.61 3.07
CA GLY A 54 18.89 -1.97 3.60
C GLY A 54 18.69 -2.03 5.12
N ASP A 55 18.54 -0.89 5.79
CA ASP A 55 18.19 -0.81 7.22
C ASP A 55 16.67 -0.96 7.39
N HIS A 56 16.19 -2.21 7.22
CA HIS A 56 14.75 -2.50 7.23
C HIS A 56 14.13 -2.33 8.62
N GLU A 57 14.89 -2.59 9.69
CA GLU A 57 14.42 -2.43 11.07
C GLU A 57 14.28 -0.95 11.43
N GLY A 58 15.32 -0.15 11.16
CA GLY A 58 15.29 1.31 11.37
C GLY A 58 14.19 1.99 10.54
N ALA A 59 13.97 1.53 9.30
CA ALA A 59 12.88 2.01 8.46
C ALA A 59 11.51 1.70 9.08
N ALA A 60 11.28 0.46 9.53
CA ALA A 60 10.02 0.05 10.14
C ALA A 60 9.70 0.87 11.40
N GLN A 61 10.71 1.14 12.24
CA GLN A 61 10.53 1.97 13.43
C GLN A 61 10.12 3.40 13.06
N LEU A 62 10.80 4.02 12.09
CA LEU A 62 10.48 5.36 11.62
C LEU A 62 9.07 5.45 11.03
N PHE A 63 8.67 4.49 10.20
CA PHE A 63 7.31 4.44 9.64
C PHE A 63 6.24 4.24 10.73
N SER A 64 6.54 3.43 11.75
CA SER A 64 5.64 3.22 12.89
C SER A 64 5.47 4.51 13.71
N ASP A 65 6.58 5.21 13.98
CA ASP A 65 6.56 6.51 14.65
C ASP A 65 5.75 7.53 13.83
N GLY A 66 6.00 7.61 12.51
CA GLY A 66 5.27 8.47 11.60
C GLY A 66 3.77 8.18 11.58
N LEU A 67 3.37 6.91 11.52
CA LEU A 67 1.98 6.49 11.57
C LEU A 67 1.29 6.90 12.89
N SER A 68 2.00 6.76 14.00
CA SER A 68 1.50 7.17 15.32
C SER A 68 1.19 8.67 15.37
N GLN A 69 2.10 9.51 14.84
CA GLN A 69 1.91 10.95 14.77
C GLN A 69 0.76 11.32 13.80
N ALA A 70 0.72 10.70 12.62
CA ALA A 70 -0.33 10.94 11.64
C ALA A 70 -1.73 10.60 12.18
N ARG A 71 -1.86 9.51 12.94
CA ARG A 71 -3.12 9.15 13.61
C ARG A 71 -3.53 10.16 14.68
N SER A 72 -2.56 10.79 15.35
CA SER A 72 -2.81 11.85 16.33
C SER A 72 -3.21 13.19 15.68
N ALA A 73 -2.80 13.43 14.44
CA ALA A 73 -3.12 14.60 13.64
C ALA A 73 -4.35 14.44 12.74
N PRO A 74 -5.10 13.34 12.80
CA PRO A 74 -6.04 12.71 11.86
C PRO A 74 -5.88 13.10 10.38
N ASP A 75 -4.65 13.05 9.88
CA ASP A 75 -4.36 13.29 8.46
C ASP A 75 -4.35 11.98 7.67
N ARG A 76 -5.42 11.76 6.91
CA ARG A 76 -5.61 10.52 6.14
C ARG A 76 -4.47 10.27 5.16
N LEU A 77 -3.97 11.32 4.49
CA LEU A 77 -2.92 11.18 3.49
C LEU A 77 -1.66 10.58 4.11
N THR A 78 -1.18 11.18 5.20
CA THR A 78 0.02 10.73 5.88
C THR A 78 -0.16 9.33 6.48
N ILE A 79 -1.36 9.01 7.01
CA ILE A 79 -1.70 7.65 7.47
C ILE A 79 -1.55 6.64 6.33
N LEU A 80 -2.13 6.91 5.15
CA LEU A 80 -2.04 6.02 4.00
C LEU A 80 -0.57 5.85 3.54
N VAL A 81 0.21 6.93 3.43
CA VAL A 81 1.63 6.83 3.09
C VAL A 81 2.38 5.95 4.10
N SER A 82 2.22 6.21 5.41
CA SER A 82 2.91 5.44 6.45
C SER A 82 2.54 3.95 6.45
N LEU A 83 1.25 3.61 6.24
CA LEU A 83 0.81 2.22 6.12
C LEU A 83 1.41 1.51 4.90
N TYR A 84 1.49 2.22 3.77
CA TYR A 84 2.11 1.69 2.57
C TYR A 84 3.61 1.42 2.78
N ASP A 85 4.33 2.37 3.36
CA ASP A 85 5.76 2.26 3.64
C ASP A 85 6.06 1.16 4.68
N LEU A 86 5.24 1.00 5.72
CA LEU A 86 5.30 -0.12 6.66
C LEU A 86 5.14 -1.47 5.96
N ALA A 87 4.21 -1.55 5.01
CA ALA A 87 4.03 -2.78 4.25
C ALA A 87 5.26 -3.11 3.39
N LEU A 88 5.88 -2.11 2.75
CA LEU A 88 7.13 -2.31 1.99
C LEU A 88 8.27 -2.78 2.89
N SER A 89 8.40 -2.19 4.08
CA SER A 89 9.42 -2.60 5.05
C SER A 89 9.19 -4.03 5.55
N SER A 90 7.93 -4.40 5.85
CA SER A 90 7.57 -5.77 6.23
C SER A 90 7.85 -6.77 5.11
N GLN A 91 7.54 -6.43 3.85
CA GLN A 91 7.88 -7.27 2.69
C GLN A 91 9.40 -7.49 2.57
N ALA A 92 10.20 -6.43 2.75
CA ALA A 92 11.66 -6.52 2.69
C ALA A 92 12.24 -7.42 3.78
N GLN A 93 11.58 -7.50 4.93
CA GLN A 93 11.93 -8.42 6.04
C GLN A 93 11.36 -9.83 5.86
N GLY A 94 10.55 -10.07 4.82
CA GLY A 94 9.89 -11.36 4.57
C GLY A 94 8.62 -11.58 5.43
N ASP A 95 8.21 -10.61 6.22
CA ASP A 95 6.95 -10.67 6.99
C ASP A 95 5.75 -10.28 6.12
N LEU A 96 5.32 -11.25 5.31
CA LEU A 96 4.20 -11.05 4.39
C LEU A 96 2.86 -10.91 5.13
N THR A 97 2.76 -11.39 6.36
CA THR A 97 1.55 -11.26 7.18
C THR A 97 1.35 -9.82 7.63
N SER A 98 2.35 -9.23 8.25
CA SER A 98 2.30 -7.81 8.65
C SER A 98 2.16 -6.89 7.43
N ALA A 99 2.86 -7.18 6.33
CA ALA A 99 2.70 -6.45 5.08
C ALA A 99 1.24 -6.44 4.60
N ALA A 100 0.59 -7.61 4.55
CA ALA A 100 -0.80 -7.71 4.17
C ALA A 100 -1.74 -6.94 5.13
N GLN A 101 -1.50 -6.99 6.44
CA GLN A 101 -2.32 -6.28 7.43
C GLN A 101 -2.27 -4.76 7.24
N HIS A 102 -1.07 -4.19 7.06
CA HIS A 102 -0.93 -2.75 6.81
C HIS A 102 -1.61 -2.32 5.50
N LEU A 103 -1.47 -3.13 4.43
CA LEU A 103 -2.12 -2.85 3.15
C LEU A 103 -3.65 -2.95 3.23
N GLN A 104 -4.18 -3.89 4.01
CA GLN A 104 -5.62 -4.02 4.21
C GLN A 104 -6.21 -2.88 5.01
N GLU A 105 -5.50 -2.38 6.02
CA GLU A 105 -5.91 -1.19 6.77
C GLU A 105 -5.98 0.01 5.82
N GLY A 106 -4.93 0.27 5.04
CA GLY A 106 -4.91 1.37 4.09
C GLY A 106 -5.98 1.24 2.99
N LEU A 107 -6.22 0.02 2.49
CA LEU A 107 -7.29 -0.25 1.53
C LEU A 107 -8.67 0.05 2.13
N SER A 108 -8.91 -0.34 3.38
CA SER A 108 -10.17 -0.08 4.09
C SER A 108 -10.40 1.42 4.28
N LEU A 109 -9.38 2.15 4.72
CA LEU A 109 -9.44 3.61 4.90
C LEU A 109 -9.68 4.35 3.57
N SER A 110 -9.07 3.87 2.48
CA SER A 110 -9.30 4.43 1.13
C SER A 110 -10.74 4.19 0.67
N ALA A 111 -11.25 2.98 0.90
CA ALA A 111 -12.61 2.61 0.53
C ALA A 111 -13.68 3.37 1.31
N GLU A 112 -13.49 3.54 2.64
CA GLU A 112 -14.38 4.33 3.50
C GLU A 112 -14.46 5.80 3.06
N ALA A 113 -13.36 6.31 2.51
CA ALA A 113 -13.28 7.66 1.99
C ALA A 113 -13.83 7.81 0.56
N GLY A 114 -14.12 6.72 -0.13
CA GLY A 114 -14.42 6.73 -1.57
C GLY A 114 -13.22 7.10 -2.44
N ASP A 115 -11.99 6.97 -1.92
CA ASP A 115 -10.74 7.26 -2.63
C ASP A 115 -10.32 6.03 -3.46
N GLU A 116 -11.00 5.84 -4.59
CA GLU A 116 -10.73 4.73 -5.52
C GLU A 116 -9.29 4.74 -6.07
N PRO A 117 -8.69 5.89 -6.42
CA PRO A 117 -7.29 5.92 -6.83
C PRO A 117 -6.34 5.37 -5.76
N SER A 118 -6.47 5.78 -4.51
CA SER A 118 -5.64 5.24 -3.42
C SER A 118 -5.92 3.75 -3.20
N ALA A 119 -7.18 3.32 -3.25
CA ALA A 119 -7.53 1.90 -3.17
C ALA A 119 -6.84 1.08 -4.27
N ALA A 120 -6.71 1.60 -5.49
CA ALA A 120 -6.00 0.90 -6.57
C ALA A 120 -4.52 0.67 -6.25
N TYR A 121 -3.81 1.63 -5.63
CA TYR A 121 -2.41 1.43 -5.20
C TYR A 121 -2.29 0.32 -4.15
N TYR A 122 -3.23 0.27 -3.21
CA TYR A 122 -3.24 -0.80 -2.20
C TYR A 122 -3.56 -2.16 -2.82
N LEU A 123 -4.42 -2.24 -3.83
CA LEU A 123 -4.67 -3.47 -4.58
C LEU A 123 -3.41 -3.95 -5.31
N GLU A 124 -2.67 -3.05 -5.96
CA GLU A 124 -1.38 -3.38 -6.60
C GLU A 124 -0.34 -3.88 -5.58
N ALA A 125 -0.26 -3.24 -4.42
CA ALA A 125 0.65 -3.68 -3.36
C ALA A 125 0.26 -5.05 -2.77
N LEU A 126 -1.03 -5.32 -2.59
CA LEU A 126 -1.54 -6.64 -2.20
C LEU A 126 -1.27 -7.69 -3.28
N ALA A 127 -1.30 -7.32 -4.57
CA ALA A 127 -0.88 -8.22 -5.65
C ALA A 127 0.61 -8.58 -5.52
N ALA A 128 1.48 -7.64 -5.12
CA ALA A 128 2.89 -7.94 -4.86
C ALA A 128 3.07 -8.93 -3.71
N VAL A 129 2.30 -8.79 -2.62
CA VAL A 129 2.30 -9.77 -1.51
C VAL A 129 1.81 -11.14 -2.02
N ALA A 130 0.71 -11.20 -2.76
CA ALA A 130 0.17 -12.44 -3.33
C ALA A 130 1.18 -13.14 -4.26
N ARG A 131 1.98 -12.36 -5.01
CA ARG A 131 3.06 -12.88 -5.85
C ARG A 131 4.16 -13.55 -5.01
N LEU A 132 4.56 -12.95 -3.90
CA LEU A 132 5.53 -13.53 -2.98
C LEU A 132 5.01 -14.79 -2.28
N GLN A 133 3.68 -14.91 -2.14
CA GLN A 133 3.00 -16.09 -1.61
C GLN A 133 2.71 -17.16 -2.67
N ASP A 134 3.13 -16.94 -3.91
CA ASP A 134 2.89 -17.84 -5.05
C ASP A 134 1.41 -18.10 -5.39
N HIS A 135 0.59 -17.03 -5.35
CA HIS A 135 -0.84 -17.06 -5.69
C HIS A 135 -1.12 -16.35 -7.04
N PRO A 136 -0.75 -16.94 -8.19
CA PRO A 136 -0.75 -16.27 -9.49
C PRO A 136 -2.12 -15.73 -9.92
N GLU A 137 -3.20 -16.50 -9.72
CA GLU A 137 -4.56 -16.09 -10.08
C GLU A 137 -5.00 -14.86 -9.27
N ARG A 138 -4.70 -14.83 -7.97
CA ARG A 138 -4.95 -13.68 -7.11
C ARG A 138 -4.21 -12.44 -7.58
N VAL A 139 -2.94 -12.58 -7.97
CA VAL A 139 -2.15 -11.47 -8.53
C VAL A 139 -2.87 -10.87 -9.74
N VAL A 140 -3.32 -11.71 -10.67
CA VAL A 140 -4.02 -11.28 -11.89
C VAL A 140 -5.32 -10.55 -11.53
N HIS A 141 -6.12 -11.08 -10.62
CA HIS A 141 -7.37 -10.46 -10.18
C HIS A 141 -7.15 -9.07 -9.59
N LEU A 142 -6.17 -8.93 -8.68
CA LEU A 142 -5.88 -7.66 -8.00
C LEU A 142 -5.32 -6.61 -8.97
N LEU A 143 -4.40 -7.00 -9.87
CA LEU A 143 -3.84 -6.09 -10.87
C LEU A 143 -4.90 -5.61 -11.87
N ALA A 144 -5.77 -6.51 -12.34
CA ALA A 144 -6.84 -6.15 -13.25
C ALA A 144 -7.86 -5.21 -12.61
N ALA A 145 -8.24 -5.46 -11.35
CA ALA A 145 -9.13 -4.59 -10.59
C ALA A 145 -8.52 -3.21 -10.36
N ALA A 146 -7.24 -3.14 -9.95
CA ALA A 146 -6.52 -1.88 -9.77
C ALA A 146 -6.44 -1.08 -11.08
N GLY A 147 -6.10 -1.76 -12.19
CA GLY A 147 -6.06 -1.13 -13.52
C GLY A 147 -7.40 -0.54 -13.94
N ALA A 148 -8.50 -1.24 -13.69
CA ALA A 148 -9.86 -0.75 -13.99
C ALA A 148 -10.20 0.51 -13.19
N LEU A 149 -9.86 0.57 -11.90
CA LEU A 149 -10.08 1.75 -11.06
C LEU A 149 -9.26 2.96 -11.53
N LEU A 150 -7.99 2.77 -11.88
CA LEU A 150 -7.12 3.84 -12.36
C LEU A 150 -7.55 4.37 -13.73
N GLN A 151 -8.02 3.50 -14.64
CA GLN A 151 -8.57 3.92 -15.92
C GLN A 151 -9.84 4.77 -15.74
N ALA A 152 -10.67 4.45 -14.76
CA ALA A 152 -11.92 5.17 -14.50
C ALA A 152 -11.71 6.53 -13.82
N ARG A 153 -10.70 6.67 -12.95
CA ARG A 153 -10.54 7.82 -12.04
C ARG A 153 -9.21 8.56 -12.14
N GLY A 154 -8.22 8.00 -12.84
CA GLY A 154 -6.87 8.53 -12.88
C GLY A 154 -6.02 8.09 -11.68
N SER A 155 -4.79 8.61 -11.61
CA SER A 155 -3.75 8.10 -10.66
C SER A 155 -3.80 8.69 -9.25
N GLY A 156 -4.66 9.67 -8.98
CA GLY A 156 -4.78 10.27 -7.63
C GLY A 156 -3.49 10.89 -7.08
N TRP A 157 -3.55 11.37 -5.84
CA TRP A 157 -2.44 12.07 -5.17
C TRP A 157 -1.35 11.11 -4.63
N LEU A 158 -1.68 9.87 -4.30
CA LEU A 158 -0.71 8.88 -3.78
C LEU A 158 0.42 8.61 -4.79
N HIS A 159 0.14 8.80 -6.08
CA HIS A 159 1.15 8.71 -7.15
C HIS A 159 2.37 9.64 -6.94
N ALA A 160 2.19 10.77 -6.28
CA ALA A 160 3.29 11.70 -5.99
C ALA A 160 4.27 11.16 -4.95
N TYR A 161 3.81 10.27 -4.07
CA TYR A 161 4.58 9.72 -2.95
C TYR A 161 5.03 8.28 -3.18
N VAL A 162 4.27 7.52 -3.96
CA VAL A 162 4.51 6.10 -4.20
C VAL A 162 4.70 5.87 -5.69
N PRO A 163 5.94 5.67 -6.17
CA PRO A 163 6.17 5.30 -7.56
C PRO A 163 5.53 3.95 -7.86
N ARG A 164 4.73 3.88 -8.94
CA ARG A 164 4.22 2.60 -9.43
C ARG A 164 5.34 1.78 -10.06
N ALA A 165 5.50 0.54 -9.64
CA ALA A 165 6.22 -0.44 -10.43
C ALA A 165 5.44 -0.70 -11.73
N SER A 166 6.13 -0.80 -12.87
CA SER A 166 5.47 -1.21 -14.11
C SER A 166 4.97 -2.65 -13.94
N PRO A 167 3.66 -2.91 -14.06
CA PRO A 167 3.15 -4.25 -13.94
C PRO A 167 3.45 -5.11 -15.19
N ASP A 168 3.98 -4.54 -16.29
CA ASP A 168 4.07 -5.18 -17.60
C ASP A 168 4.90 -6.47 -17.57
N ASP A 169 6.05 -6.46 -16.90
CA ASP A 169 6.90 -7.66 -16.76
C ASP A 169 6.23 -8.74 -15.90
N VAL A 170 5.50 -8.32 -14.86
CA VAL A 170 4.75 -9.23 -13.99
C VAL A 170 3.59 -9.85 -14.78
N VAL A 171 2.87 -9.06 -15.55
CA VAL A 171 1.75 -9.50 -16.41
C VAL A 171 2.24 -10.49 -17.45
N ALA A 172 3.35 -10.19 -18.17
CA ALA A 172 3.92 -11.10 -19.16
C ALA A 172 4.35 -12.44 -18.54
N THR A 173 4.98 -12.41 -17.37
CA THR A 173 5.42 -13.60 -16.64
C THR A 173 4.20 -14.46 -16.22
N LEU A 174 3.16 -13.84 -15.68
CA LEU A 174 1.93 -14.53 -15.24
C LEU A 174 1.19 -15.15 -16.42
N ARG A 175 1.08 -14.43 -17.53
CA ARG A 175 0.48 -14.93 -18.78
C ARG A 175 1.21 -16.17 -19.29
N SER A 176 2.54 -16.12 -19.33
CA SER A 176 3.37 -17.28 -19.73
C SER A 176 3.21 -18.48 -18.80
N ARG A 177 3.07 -18.23 -17.50
CA ARG A 177 2.96 -19.27 -16.46
C ARG A 177 1.59 -19.93 -16.42
N MET A 178 0.53 -19.13 -16.57
CA MET A 178 -0.87 -19.61 -16.47
C MET A 178 -1.42 -20.12 -17.81
N GLY A 179 -0.83 -19.68 -18.93
CA GLY A 179 -1.38 -19.84 -20.28
C GLY A 179 -2.41 -18.75 -20.61
N ASP A 180 -2.51 -18.39 -21.89
CA ASP A 180 -3.31 -17.25 -22.35
C ASP A 180 -4.77 -17.35 -21.93
N ALA A 181 -5.42 -18.49 -22.12
CA ALA A 181 -6.85 -18.63 -21.83
C ALA A 181 -7.19 -18.43 -20.35
N ALA A 182 -6.40 -19.05 -19.44
CA ALA A 182 -6.61 -18.92 -18.00
C ALA A 182 -6.30 -17.50 -17.51
N PHE A 183 -5.22 -16.90 -18.04
CA PHE A 183 -4.87 -15.51 -17.74
C PHE A 183 -5.98 -14.55 -18.19
N ASP A 184 -6.45 -14.65 -19.44
CA ASP A 184 -7.47 -13.76 -19.99
C ASP A 184 -8.79 -13.87 -19.22
N GLN A 185 -9.18 -15.08 -18.80
CA GLN A 185 -10.34 -15.30 -17.95
C GLN A 185 -10.20 -14.60 -16.59
N ALA A 186 -9.06 -14.81 -15.92
CA ALA A 186 -8.78 -14.21 -14.62
C ALA A 186 -8.71 -12.67 -14.72
N TRP A 187 -8.05 -12.15 -15.77
CA TRP A 187 -7.95 -10.71 -16.02
C TRP A 187 -9.32 -10.08 -16.25
N ALA A 188 -10.15 -10.68 -17.12
CA ALA A 188 -11.50 -10.21 -17.40
C ALA A 188 -12.38 -10.20 -16.14
N TRP A 189 -12.26 -11.25 -15.33
CA TRP A 189 -12.98 -11.34 -14.05
C TRP A 189 -12.54 -10.25 -13.07
N GLY A 190 -11.25 -10.09 -12.82
CA GLY A 190 -10.70 -9.05 -11.93
C GLY A 190 -11.11 -7.65 -12.39
N GLY A 191 -10.99 -7.35 -13.68
CA GLY A 191 -11.38 -6.07 -14.27
C GLY A 191 -12.88 -5.78 -14.23
N SER A 192 -13.72 -6.82 -14.12
CA SER A 192 -15.17 -6.68 -13.96
C SER A 192 -15.61 -6.30 -12.54
N LEU A 193 -14.69 -6.40 -11.55
CA LEU A 193 -14.97 -6.01 -10.18
C LEU A 193 -15.05 -4.48 -10.10
N GLY A 194 -16.22 -3.94 -9.75
CA GLY A 194 -16.32 -2.53 -9.38
C GLY A 194 -15.58 -2.24 -8.07
N GLY A 195 -15.26 -0.98 -7.80
CA GLY A 195 -14.39 -0.59 -6.67
C GLY A 195 -14.74 -1.24 -5.34
N ARG A 196 -16.01 -1.27 -4.97
CA ARG A 196 -16.47 -1.92 -3.74
C ARG A 196 -16.20 -3.42 -3.72
N HIS A 197 -16.45 -4.12 -4.83
CA HIS A 197 -16.26 -5.57 -4.90
C HIS A 197 -14.77 -5.94 -4.95
N ALA A 198 -13.93 -5.12 -5.59
CA ALA A 198 -12.49 -5.29 -5.61
C ALA A 198 -11.91 -5.20 -4.18
N VAL A 199 -12.34 -4.19 -3.42
CA VAL A 199 -11.97 -4.04 -1.99
C VAL A 199 -12.42 -5.25 -1.17
N GLN A 200 -13.68 -5.64 -1.29
CA GLN A 200 -14.21 -6.81 -0.59
C GLN A 200 -13.46 -8.08 -0.95
N TYR A 201 -13.13 -8.31 -2.19
CA TYR A 201 -12.32 -9.44 -2.63
C TYR A 201 -10.94 -9.43 -1.98
N ALA A 202 -10.25 -8.29 -2.03
CA ALA A 202 -8.91 -8.16 -1.48
C ALA A 202 -8.84 -8.40 0.04
N LEU A 203 -9.84 -7.92 0.78
CA LEU A 203 -9.91 -8.07 2.24
C LEU A 203 -10.32 -9.48 2.70
N ARG A 204 -11.03 -10.25 1.89
CA ARG A 204 -11.58 -11.55 2.28
C ARG A 204 -10.60 -12.68 2.37
N GLU A 205 -9.70 -12.80 1.42
CA GLU A 205 -8.72 -13.87 1.43
C GLU A 205 -7.71 -13.76 2.58
N ALA A 206 -7.71 -12.61 3.24
CA ALA A 206 -7.01 -12.44 4.50
C ALA A 206 -7.84 -12.87 5.72
N ARG A 207 -9.15 -13.06 5.53
CA ARG A 207 -10.08 -13.52 6.55
C ARG A 207 -10.98 -14.60 5.95
N PRO A 208 -10.51 -15.84 5.88
CA PRO A 208 -11.26 -16.95 5.30
C PRO A 208 -12.56 -17.30 6.06
N ASP A 209 -12.71 -16.73 7.27
CA ASP A 209 -13.89 -16.84 8.11
C ASP A 209 -15.08 -15.95 7.67
N LEU A 210 -14.85 -14.95 6.79
CA LEU A 210 -15.93 -14.14 6.26
C LEU A 210 -16.66 -14.88 5.14
N THR A 211 -17.94 -15.12 5.34
CA THR A 211 -18.83 -15.69 4.31
C THR A 211 -18.84 -14.84 3.04
N ARG A 212 -18.98 -15.48 1.87
CA ARG A 212 -19.01 -14.80 0.54
C ARG A 212 -20.10 -13.72 0.53
N PRO A 213 -19.83 -12.40 0.21
CA PRO A 213 -20.87 -11.41 0.06
C PRO A 213 -21.82 -11.83 -1.07
N GLU A 214 -23.10 -11.66 -0.83
CA GLU A 214 -24.10 -11.74 -1.88
C GLU A 214 -23.75 -10.72 -2.98
N GLY A 215 -23.75 -11.20 -4.24
CA GLY A 215 -23.56 -10.34 -5.40
C GLY A 215 -22.15 -10.30 -6.04
N LEU A 216 -21.15 -11.05 -5.53
CA LEU A 216 -19.92 -11.24 -6.30
C LEU A 216 -20.18 -12.13 -7.52
N PRO A 217 -19.70 -11.75 -8.73
CA PRO A 217 -19.76 -12.61 -9.89
C PRO A 217 -19.09 -13.95 -9.58
N GLU A 218 -19.70 -15.04 -9.96
CA GLU A 218 -19.07 -16.36 -9.81
C GLU A 218 -17.85 -16.45 -10.74
N ALA A 219 -16.70 -16.81 -10.19
CA ALA A 219 -15.61 -17.32 -11.00
C ALA A 219 -16.18 -18.58 -11.71
N ARG A 220 -16.43 -18.49 -13.01
CA ARG A 220 -16.94 -19.65 -13.76
C ARG A 220 -15.88 -20.72 -13.70
N GLY A 221 -16.14 -21.71 -12.85
CA GLY A 221 -15.32 -22.91 -12.76
C GLY A 221 -15.19 -23.51 -14.16
N THR A 222 -13.98 -23.82 -14.56
CA THR A 222 -13.71 -24.65 -15.73
C THR A 222 -14.35 -26.00 -15.47
N GLY A 223 -15.58 -26.17 -15.99
CA GLY A 223 -16.19 -27.49 -16.11
C GLY A 223 -15.28 -28.34 -16.99
N ALA A 224 -14.57 -29.28 -16.36
CA ALA A 224 -13.95 -30.37 -17.07
C ALA A 224 -15.08 -31.16 -17.77
N SER A 225 -14.99 -31.22 -19.07
CA SER A 225 -15.67 -32.21 -19.93
C SER A 225 -14.62 -32.91 -20.75
#